data_b10f0556ca1040013dff5e1f157b1464
#
_entry.id   b10f0556ca1040013dff5e1f157b1464
#
_cell.length_a   1.000
_cell.length_b   1.000
_cell.length_c   1.000
_cell.angle_alpha   90.00
_cell.angle_beta   90.00
_cell.angle_gamma   90.00
#
_symmetry.space_group_name_H-M   'P 1'
#
loop_
_entity.id
_entity.type
_entity.pdbx_description
1 polymer ?
#
loop_
_entity_poly.entity_id
_entity_poly.type
_entity_poly.pdbx_seq_one_letter_code
_entity_poly.pdbx_strand_id
1 'polypeptide(L)'
;MAMPKEDTNTMRALQGLENSSSSERLQATLAVGTTPDPRFIDKLIERCAIEPDFYVRDMLTWALTRHSSSMTVPKLIDELRSARAQARSQALHTLSKIGDRQAWPAITQALLTDADDEVARSAWRAAVVLVPEGEEPELAGVLATQLGRGERETQLSLSRALIALGEVIMPTLRAAMTDPTPRVRQHAIATERLLRNPDAGFEFAIEEAKRIVALGTTSKEG
;
A
#
# COMPACT_ATOMS: atom_id res chain seq x y z
N MET A 1 19.99 14.74 41.53
CA MET A 1 19.78 15.65 40.41
C MET A 1 18.51 15.16 39.70
N ALA A 2 17.39 15.89 39.82
CA ALA A 2 16.13 15.46 39.21
C ALA A 2 16.22 15.64 37.68
N MET A 3 15.85 14.62 36.91
CA MET A 3 15.76 14.74 35.46
C MET A 3 14.72 15.82 35.09
N PRO A 4 14.93 16.57 34.00
CA PRO A 4 13.93 17.51 33.49
C PRO A 4 12.60 16.80 33.27
N LYS A 5 11.48 17.45 33.57
CA LYS A 5 10.13 16.89 33.40
C LYS A 5 9.85 16.39 31.95
N GLU A 6 10.47 17.01 30.98
CA GLU A 6 10.37 16.71 29.56
C GLU A 6 10.98 15.34 29.24
N ASP A 7 12.15 15.02 29.79
CA ASP A 7 12.79 13.70 29.62
C ASP A 7 11.96 12.57 30.26
N THR A 8 11.32 12.87 31.41
CA THR A 8 10.47 11.89 32.09
C THR A 8 9.21 11.55 31.27
N ASN A 9 8.60 12.53 30.60
CA ASN A 9 7.43 12.30 29.74
C ASN A 9 7.81 11.54 28.47
N THR A 10 8.95 11.87 27.87
CA THR A 10 9.50 11.16 26.72
C THR A 10 9.76 9.69 27.04
N MET A 11 10.43 9.41 28.16
CA MET A 11 10.68 8.03 28.61
C MET A 11 9.40 7.25 28.86
N ARG A 12 8.39 7.88 29.48
CA ARG A 12 7.09 7.24 29.71
C ARG A 12 6.36 6.89 28.39
N ALA A 13 6.39 7.79 27.41
CA ALA A 13 5.81 7.56 26.10
C ALA A 13 6.50 6.40 25.35
N LEU A 14 7.85 6.36 25.37
CA LEU A 14 8.61 5.26 24.79
C LEU A 14 8.29 3.90 25.44
N GLN A 15 8.20 3.87 26.77
CA GLN A 15 7.81 2.66 27.50
C GLN A 15 6.38 2.23 27.18
N GLY A 16 5.46 3.19 27.01
CA GLY A 16 4.08 2.93 26.64
C GLY A 16 3.94 2.27 25.27
N LEU A 17 4.80 2.59 24.30
CA LEU A 17 4.81 1.95 22.97
C LEU A 17 5.20 0.46 23.03
N GLU A 18 5.84 0.01 24.10
CA GLU A 18 6.24 -1.40 24.29
C GLU A 18 5.31 -2.17 25.24
N ASN A 19 4.27 -1.54 25.74
CA ASN A 19 3.34 -2.18 26.67
C ASN A 19 2.68 -3.42 26.03
N SER A 20 2.38 -4.44 26.85
CA SER A 20 1.69 -5.65 26.41
C SER A 20 0.25 -5.36 25.95
N SER A 21 -0.42 -4.38 26.57
CA SER A 21 -1.78 -3.95 26.24
C SER A 21 -1.80 -3.10 24.97
N SER A 22 -2.62 -3.47 23.97
CA SER A 22 -2.83 -2.65 22.76
C SER A 22 -3.45 -1.29 23.08
N SER A 23 -4.31 -1.22 24.10
CA SER A 23 -4.92 0.04 24.55
C SER A 23 -3.86 1.03 25.07
N GLU A 24 -2.90 0.55 25.87
CA GLU A 24 -1.80 1.38 26.37
C GLU A 24 -0.87 1.83 25.22
N ARG A 25 -0.56 0.94 24.29
CA ARG A 25 0.23 1.29 23.10
C ARG A 25 -0.48 2.32 22.23
N LEU A 26 -1.80 2.21 22.07
CA LEU A 26 -2.61 3.18 21.36
C LEU A 26 -2.55 4.57 22.01
N GLN A 27 -2.72 4.63 23.34
CA GLN A 27 -2.63 5.88 24.09
C GLN A 27 -1.23 6.51 23.99
N ALA A 28 -0.18 5.71 24.12
CA ALA A 28 1.19 6.16 23.94
C ALA A 28 1.43 6.73 22.54
N THR A 29 0.94 6.05 21.52
CA THR A 29 1.04 6.50 20.11
C THR A 29 0.33 7.83 19.88
N LEU A 30 -0.88 7.98 20.42
CA LEU A 30 -1.64 9.24 20.34
C LEU A 30 -0.89 10.40 21.04
N ALA A 31 -0.31 10.14 22.21
CA ALA A 31 0.49 11.14 22.93
C ALA A 31 1.70 11.60 22.11
N VAL A 32 2.45 10.64 21.53
CA VAL A 32 3.62 10.90 20.68
C VAL A 32 3.25 11.68 19.42
N GLY A 33 2.16 11.30 18.75
CA GLY A 33 1.71 11.98 17.52
C GLY A 33 1.12 13.38 17.78
N THR A 34 0.57 13.61 18.96
CA THR A 34 0.05 14.94 19.36
C THR A 34 1.17 15.94 19.65
N THR A 35 2.29 15.47 20.18
CA THR A 35 3.48 16.29 20.48
C THR A 35 4.69 15.67 19.77
N PRO A 36 4.82 15.86 18.45
CA PRO A 36 5.88 15.22 17.65
C PRO A 36 7.27 15.65 18.15
N ASP A 37 8.12 14.66 18.38
CA ASP A 37 9.53 14.84 18.71
C ASP A 37 10.37 13.90 17.83
N PRO A 38 11.39 14.39 17.12
CA PRO A 38 12.22 13.58 16.24
C PRO A 38 12.81 12.32 16.90
N ARG A 39 13.00 12.34 18.21
CA ARG A 39 13.48 11.20 19.00
C ARG A 39 12.56 9.98 18.97
N PHE A 40 11.27 10.16 18.60
CA PHE A 40 10.31 9.07 18.52
C PHE A 40 10.29 8.36 17.16
N ILE A 41 10.83 8.96 16.10
CA ILE A 41 10.68 8.45 14.73
C ILE A 41 11.17 7.00 14.62
N ASP A 42 12.37 6.70 15.09
CA ASP A 42 12.94 5.35 15.02
C ASP A 42 12.07 4.35 15.78
N LYS A 43 11.62 4.72 16.98
CA LYS A 43 10.79 3.84 17.79
C LYS A 43 9.39 3.60 17.19
N LEU A 44 8.81 4.60 16.55
CA LEU A 44 7.55 4.46 15.84
C LEU A 44 7.70 3.49 14.66
N ILE A 45 8.78 3.61 13.89
CA ILE A 45 9.08 2.73 12.75
C ILE A 45 9.32 1.29 13.24
N GLU A 46 10.17 1.09 14.25
CA GLU A 46 10.39 -0.22 14.87
C GLU A 46 9.08 -0.86 15.33
N ARG A 47 8.21 -0.06 15.97
CA ARG A 47 6.93 -0.57 16.45
C ARG A 47 6.00 -0.96 15.29
N CYS A 48 5.92 -0.16 14.22
CA CYS A 48 5.17 -0.50 13.02
C CYS A 48 5.56 -1.86 12.45
N ALA A 49 6.85 -2.19 12.49
CA ALA A 49 7.39 -3.44 11.94
C ALA A 49 6.91 -4.71 12.68
N ILE A 50 6.42 -4.59 13.91
CA ILE A 50 6.07 -5.72 14.78
C ILE A 50 4.70 -5.62 15.46
N GLU A 51 3.98 -4.51 15.29
CA GLU A 51 2.69 -4.29 15.94
C GLU A 51 1.61 -5.23 15.38
N PRO A 52 1.02 -6.12 16.19
CA PRO A 52 -0.02 -7.02 15.74
C PRO A 52 -1.39 -6.36 15.59
N ASP A 53 -1.69 -5.33 16.39
CA ASP A 53 -2.99 -4.67 16.39
C ASP A 53 -3.13 -3.67 15.24
N PHE A 54 -4.19 -3.82 14.45
CA PHE A 54 -4.44 -2.98 13.29
C PHE A 54 -4.63 -1.50 13.64
N TYR A 55 -5.41 -1.22 14.70
CA TYR A 55 -5.70 0.17 15.09
C TYR A 55 -4.46 0.88 15.63
N VAL A 56 -3.61 0.14 16.36
CA VAL A 56 -2.32 0.69 16.81
C VAL A 56 -1.41 0.97 15.62
N ARG A 57 -1.34 0.07 14.60
CA ARG A 57 -0.57 0.33 13.37
C ARG A 57 -1.03 1.57 12.62
N ASP A 58 -2.36 1.75 12.50
CA ASP A 58 -2.92 2.92 11.83
C ASP A 58 -2.54 4.22 12.57
N MET A 59 -2.61 4.21 13.89
CA MET A 59 -2.20 5.35 14.70
C MET A 59 -0.69 5.59 14.69
N LEU A 60 0.14 4.54 14.61
CA LEU A 60 1.59 4.68 14.43
C LEU A 60 1.91 5.37 13.10
N THR A 61 1.22 4.98 12.03
CA THR A 61 1.30 5.65 10.73
C THR A 61 0.89 7.12 10.85
N TRP A 62 -0.24 7.42 11.49
CA TRP A 62 -0.66 8.79 11.74
C TRP A 62 0.40 9.58 12.53
N ALA A 63 0.95 9.02 13.60
CA ALA A 63 1.99 9.67 14.39
C ALA A 63 3.24 9.99 13.53
N LEU A 64 3.67 9.06 12.66
CA LEU A 64 4.79 9.28 11.74
C LEU A 64 4.52 10.42 10.76
N THR A 65 3.28 10.57 10.25
CA THR A 65 2.92 11.67 9.34
C THR A 65 2.92 13.04 10.03
N ARG A 66 2.97 13.10 11.36
CA ARG A 66 3.06 14.35 12.12
C ARG A 66 4.49 14.90 12.21
N HIS A 67 5.48 14.09 11.87
CA HIS A 67 6.89 14.48 11.83
C HIS A 67 7.28 15.06 10.47
N SER A 68 8.43 15.77 10.41
CA SER A 68 8.96 16.28 9.15
C SER A 68 9.26 15.14 8.18
N SER A 69 8.79 15.26 6.92
CA SER A 69 9.07 14.28 5.85
C SER A 69 10.58 14.12 5.62
N SER A 70 11.34 15.21 5.72
CA SER A 70 12.80 15.18 5.55
C SER A 70 13.53 14.28 6.55
N MET A 71 12.94 14.04 7.72
CA MET A 71 13.49 13.14 8.75
C MET A 71 12.90 11.73 8.67
N THR A 72 11.63 11.62 8.30
CA THR A 72 10.89 10.36 8.34
C THR A 72 11.08 9.55 7.06
N VAL A 73 11.03 10.19 5.89
CA VAL A 73 11.08 9.50 4.59
C VAL A 73 12.38 8.70 4.39
N PRO A 74 13.59 9.21 4.66
CA PRO A 74 14.80 8.41 4.51
C PRO A 74 14.80 7.13 5.35
N LYS A 75 14.31 7.20 6.59
CA LYS A 75 14.23 6.05 7.49
C LYS A 75 13.19 5.01 7.02
N LEU A 76 12.05 5.45 6.50
CA LEU A 76 11.05 4.57 5.89
C LEU A 76 11.58 3.89 4.62
N ILE A 77 12.39 4.60 3.82
CA ILE A 77 13.05 4.03 2.64
C ILE A 77 14.01 2.90 3.06
N ASP A 78 14.74 3.05 4.15
CA ASP A 78 15.61 1.99 4.67
C ASP A 78 14.82 0.73 5.07
N GLU A 79 13.63 0.89 5.65
CA GLU A 79 12.74 -0.21 6.01
C GLU A 79 12.18 -0.99 4.79
N LEU A 80 12.19 -0.42 3.60
CA LEU A 80 11.78 -1.14 2.39
C LEU A 80 12.70 -2.33 2.06
N ARG A 81 13.89 -2.38 2.64
CA ARG A 81 14.85 -3.48 2.52
C ARG A 81 14.76 -4.51 3.65
N SER A 82 13.87 -4.31 4.60
CA SER A 82 13.70 -5.20 5.75
C SER A 82 13.35 -6.61 5.30
N ALA A 83 13.91 -7.62 5.98
CA ALA A 83 13.53 -9.02 5.78
C ALA A 83 12.08 -9.30 6.22
N ARG A 84 11.50 -8.44 7.08
CA ARG A 84 10.12 -8.59 7.57
C ARG A 84 9.13 -7.99 6.58
N ALA A 85 8.20 -8.79 6.09
CA ALA A 85 7.14 -8.31 5.19
C ALA A 85 6.31 -7.19 5.83
N GLN A 86 5.96 -7.31 7.12
CA GLN A 86 5.21 -6.25 7.82
C GLN A 86 5.97 -4.93 7.86
N ALA A 87 7.29 -4.92 8.08
CA ALA A 87 8.09 -3.71 8.07
C ALA A 87 8.03 -3.01 6.69
N ARG A 88 8.25 -3.78 5.59
CA ARG A 88 8.14 -3.27 4.23
C ARG A 88 6.74 -2.72 3.93
N SER A 89 5.70 -3.48 4.26
CA SER A 89 4.30 -3.10 4.03
C SER A 89 3.92 -1.82 4.78
N GLN A 90 4.29 -1.70 6.06
CA GLN A 90 3.98 -0.51 6.86
C GLN A 90 4.78 0.72 6.43
N ALA A 91 6.05 0.55 6.03
CA ALA A 91 6.84 1.63 5.46
C ALA A 91 6.22 2.17 4.16
N LEU A 92 5.83 1.28 3.22
CA LEU A 92 5.12 1.64 1.99
C LEU A 92 3.79 2.35 2.28
N HIS A 93 3.01 1.84 3.23
CA HIS A 93 1.76 2.46 3.65
C HIS A 93 1.99 3.87 4.19
N THR A 94 2.99 4.06 5.06
CA THR A 94 3.32 5.36 5.62
C THR A 94 3.83 6.32 4.56
N LEU A 95 4.69 5.88 3.64
CA LEU A 95 5.17 6.68 2.50
C LEU A 95 4.00 7.15 1.62
N SER A 96 3.00 6.29 1.38
CA SER A 96 1.79 6.67 0.63
C SER A 96 0.95 7.74 1.34
N LYS A 97 0.97 7.79 2.67
CA LYS A 97 0.28 8.81 3.48
C LYS A 97 1.04 10.13 3.54
N ILE A 98 2.37 10.07 3.58
CA ILE A 98 3.22 11.27 3.54
C ILE A 98 3.15 11.92 2.16
N GLY A 99 3.14 11.13 1.08
CA GLY A 99 3.02 11.61 -0.29
C GLY A 99 4.25 12.37 -0.81
N ASP A 100 5.40 12.23 -0.19
CA ASP A 100 6.64 12.88 -0.62
C ASP A 100 7.27 12.11 -1.79
N ARG A 101 7.25 12.72 -2.98
CA ARG A 101 7.75 12.11 -4.24
C ARG A 101 9.24 11.78 -4.21
N GLN A 102 10.02 12.28 -3.25
CA GLN A 102 11.41 11.87 -3.07
C GLN A 102 11.54 10.37 -2.76
N ALA A 103 10.47 9.72 -2.29
CA ALA A 103 10.44 8.28 -2.08
C ALA A 103 10.26 7.46 -3.37
N TRP A 104 9.86 8.06 -4.50
CA TRP A 104 9.58 7.32 -5.74
C TRP A 104 10.71 6.40 -6.20
N PRO A 105 11.98 6.82 -6.25
CA PRO A 105 13.06 5.95 -6.72
C PRO A 105 13.27 4.69 -5.87
N ALA A 106 12.73 4.68 -4.64
CA ALA A 106 12.81 3.53 -3.75
C ALA A 106 11.66 2.53 -3.95
N ILE A 107 10.60 2.89 -4.71
CA ILE A 107 9.50 1.99 -5.06
C ILE A 107 9.92 1.11 -6.24
N THR A 108 10.65 0.06 -5.95
CA THR A 108 11.22 -0.82 -6.98
C THR A 108 10.20 -1.80 -7.54
N GLN A 109 10.48 -2.34 -8.75
CA GLN A 109 9.69 -3.42 -9.33
C GLN A 109 9.62 -4.64 -8.40
N ALA A 110 10.68 -4.95 -7.67
CA ALA A 110 10.71 -6.05 -6.70
C ALA A 110 9.64 -5.87 -5.59
N LEU A 111 9.38 -4.64 -5.15
CA LEU A 111 8.30 -4.36 -4.19
C LEU A 111 6.92 -4.45 -4.83
N LEU A 112 6.78 -3.97 -6.07
CA LEU A 112 5.51 -4.04 -6.82
C LEU A 112 5.10 -5.47 -7.14
N THR A 113 6.04 -6.40 -7.19
CA THR A 113 5.84 -7.83 -7.48
C THR A 113 6.22 -8.73 -6.30
N ASP A 114 6.33 -8.17 -5.09
CA ASP A 114 6.72 -8.91 -3.88
C ASP A 114 5.85 -10.15 -3.69
N ALA A 115 6.43 -11.25 -3.25
CA ALA A 115 5.71 -12.50 -3.04
C ALA A 115 4.63 -12.40 -1.93
N ASP A 116 4.84 -11.50 -0.97
CA ASP A 116 3.85 -11.19 0.06
C ASP A 116 2.80 -10.21 -0.49
N ASP A 117 1.53 -10.63 -0.47
CA ASP A 117 0.43 -9.83 -1.02
C ASP A 117 0.22 -8.50 -0.30
N GLU A 118 0.47 -8.42 1.00
CA GLU A 118 0.34 -7.15 1.75
C GLU A 118 1.43 -6.15 1.37
N VAL A 119 2.65 -6.64 1.12
CA VAL A 119 3.74 -5.80 0.61
C VAL A 119 3.40 -5.29 -0.77
N ALA A 120 3.01 -6.17 -1.70
CA ALA A 120 2.65 -5.80 -3.07
C ALA A 120 1.49 -4.78 -3.09
N ARG A 121 0.41 -5.03 -2.35
CA ARG A 121 -0.76 -4.12 -2.22
C ARG A 121 -0.37 -2.74 -1.67
N SER A 122 0.53 -2.71 -0.69
CA SER A 122 1.04 -1.46 -0.12
C SER A 122 1.95 -0.74 -1.10
N ALA A 123 2.77 -1.48 -1.87
CA ALA A 123 3.62 -0.93 -2.92
C ALA A 123 2.78 -0.32 -4.05
N TRP A 124 1.71 -0.98 -4.51
CA TRP A 124 0.81 -0.42 -5.53
C TRP A 124 0.18 0.90 -5.08
N ARG A 125 -0.30 0.97 -3.82
CA ARG A 125 -0.86 2.20 -3.24
C ARG A 125 0.18 3.32 -3.15
N ALA A 126 1.40 3.00 -2.71
CA ALA A 126 2.47 3.97 -2.65
C ALA A 126 2.88 4.47 -4.04
N ALA A 127 3.02 3.54 -5.00
CA ALA A 127 3.42 3.85 -6.37
C ALA A 127 2.49 4.87 -7.03
N VAL A 128 1.17 4.65 -6.97
CA VAL A 128 0.20 5.55 -7.64
C VAL A 128 0.11 6.94 -7.01
N VAL A 129 0.51 7.08 -5.75
CA VAL A 129 0.58 8.37 -5.06
C VAL A 129 1.87 9.10 -5.39
N LEU A 130 2.98 8.36 -5.56
CA LEU A 130 4.32 8.91 -5.64
C LEU A 130 4.84 9.04 -7.06
N VAL A 131 4.23 8.36 -8.05
CA VAL A 131 4.68 8.35 -9.43
C VAL A 131 4.78 9.78 -9.99
N PRO A 132 5.91 10.15 -10.62
CA PRO A 132 6.04 11.43 -11.32
C PRO A 132 5.13 11.50 -12.54
N GLU A 133 4.79 12.73 -12.93
CA GLU A 133 4.04 12.99 -14.16
C GLU A 133 4.82 12.47 -15.38
N GLY A 134 4.15 11.68 -16.21
CA GLY A 134 4.71 11.08 -17.41
C GLY A 134 5.25 9.66 -17.23
N GLU A 135 5.44 9.17 -16.00
CA GLU A 135 5.88 7.80 -15.72
C GLU A 135 4.71 6.84 -15.46
N GLU A 136 3.46 7.34 -15.43
CA GLU A 136 2.26 6.52 -15.19
C GLU A 136 2.08 5.39 -16.21
N PRO A 137 2.40 5.55 -17.53
CA PRO A 137 2.28 4.46 -18.50
C PRO A 137 3.23 3.29 -18.19
N GLU A 138 4.45 3.57 -17.76
CA GLU A 138 5.43 2.54 -17.39
C GLU A 138 4.95 1.81 -16.12
N LEU A 139 4.52 2.55 -15.11
CA LEU A 139 3.95 1.98 -13.89
C LEU A 139 2.73 1.10 -14.21
N ALA A 140 1.83 1.55 -15.09
CA ALA A 140 0.67 0.77 -15.52
C ALA A 140 1.09 -0.57 -16.15
N GLY A 141 2.14 -0.58 -16.97
CA GLY A 141 2.71 -1.79 -17.55
C GLY A 141 3.20 -2.77 -16.48
N VAL A 142 3.94 -2.28 -15.48
CA VAL A 142 4.42 -3.11 -14.37
C VAL A 142 3.25 -3.65 -13.55
N LEU A 143 2.28 -2.82 -13.17
CA LEU A 143 1.11 -3.25 -12.40
C LEU A 143 0.27 -4.28 -13.15
N ALA A 144 0.13 -4.16 -14.45
CA ALA A 144 -0.63 -5.11 -15.27
C ALA A 144 -0.04 -6.52 -15.28
N THR A 145 1.27 -6.68 -15.02
CA THR A 145 1.87 -8.01 -14.85
C THR A 145 1.29 -8.77 -13.65
N GLN A 146 0.62 -8.07 -12.74
CA GLN A 146 0.01 -8.63 -11.53
C GLN A 146 -1.49 -8.93 -11.70
N LEU A 147 -2.07 -8.69 -12.90
CA LEU A 147 -3.46 -9.03 -13.18
C LEU A 147 -3.72 -10.53 -12.99
N GLY A 148 -4.82 -10.86 -12.34
CA GLY A 148 -5.17 -12.24 -11.99
C GLY A 148 -4.49 -12.78 -10.72
N ARG A 149 -3.57 -12.02 -10.09
CA ARG A 149 -2.89 -12.42 -8.88
C ARG A 149 -3.82 -12.41 -7.65
N GLY A 150 -3.56 -13.31 -6.74
CA GLY A 150 -4.15 -13.35 -5.40
C GLY A 150 -5.66 -13.58 -5.39
N GLU A 151 -6.26 -13.40 -4.24
CA GLU A 151 -7.70 -13.49 -4.05
C GLU A 151 -8.38 -12.13 -4.29
N ARG A 152 -9.69 -12.09 -4.08
CA ARG A 152 -10.56 -10.94 -4.32
C ARG A 152 -10.00 -9.60 -3.79
N GLU A 153 -9.53 -9.56 -2.56
CA GLU A 153 -9.01 -8.31 -1.98
C GLU A 153 -7.74 -7.80 -2.67
N THR A 154 -6.86 -8.73 -3.06
CA THR A 154 -5.64 -8.41 -3.80
C THR A 154 -6.00 -7.89 -5.19
N GLN A 155 -6.93 -8.53 -5.88
CA GLN A 155 -7.42 -8.09 -7.19
C GLN A 155 -8.10 -6.72 -7.12
N LEU A 156 -8.96 -6.49 -6.13
CA LEU A 156 -9.60 -5.19 -5.93
C LEU A 156 -8.58 -4.09 -5.63
N SER A 157 -7.55 -4.40 -4.83
CA SER A 157 -6.47 -3.45 -4.53
C SER A 157 -5.70 -3.06 -5.79
N LEU A 158 -5.38 -4.04 -6.66
CA LEU A 158 -4.72 -3.79 -7.93
C LEU A 158 -5.60 -2.98 -8.89
N SER A 159 -6.89 -3.35 -9.02
CA SER A 159 -7.84 -2.58 -9.84
C SER A 159 -7.90 -1.12 -9.39
N ARG A 160 -7.97 -0.86 -8.08
CA ARG A 160 -7.97 0.51 -7.54
C ARG A 160 -6.67 1.26 -7.86
N ALA A 161 -5.53 0.60 -7.76
CA ALA A 161 -4.25 1.19 -8.11
C ALA A 161 -4.18 1.53 -9.61
N LEU A 162 -4.57 0.62 -10.49
CA LEU A 162 -4.64 0.88 -11.92
C LEU A 162 -5.60 2.03 -12.24
N ILE A 163 -6.81 2.02 -11.72
CA ILE A 163 -7.82 3.08 -11.94
C ILE A 163 -7.32 4.45 -11.46
N ALA A 164 -6.55 4.50 -10.38
CA ALA A 164 -5.98 5.75 -9.87
C ALA A 164 -5.00 6.41 -10.86
N LEU A 165 -4.43 5.66 -11.81
CA LEU A 165 -3.60 6.20 -12.90
C LEU A 165 -4.45 6.81 -14.03
N GLY A 166 -5.77 6.63 -14.04
CA GLY A 166 -6.66 7.20 -15.04
C GLY A 166 -6.63 6.48 -16.40
N GLU A 167 -7.02 7.18 -17.46
CA GLU A 167 -7.18 6.61 -18.81
C GLU A 167 -5.89 6.06 -19.43
N VAL A 168 -4.73 6.41 -18.93
CA VAL A 168 -3.42 5.96 -19.41
C VAL A 168 -3.26 4.43 -19.33
N ILE A 169 -4.05 3.75 -18.49
CA ILE A 169 -4.04 2.29 -18.37
C ILE A 169 -4.73 1.56 -19.52
N MET A 170 -5.53 2.24 -20.34
CA MET A 170 -6.39 1.58 -21.35
C MET A 170 -5.64 0.73 -22.37
N PRO A 171 -4.50 1.16 -22.94
CA PRO A 171 -3.73 0.30 -23.86
C PRO A 171 -3.29 -1.00 -23.18
N THR A 172 -2.84 -0.92 -21.94
CA THR A 172 -2.36 -2.05 -21.16
C THR A 172 -3.50 -3.02 -20.78
N LEU A 173 -4.67 -2.49 -20.39
CA LEU A 173 -5.84 -3.32 -20.11
C LEU A 173 -6.34 -4.03 -21.36
N ARG A 174 -6.38 -3.35 -22.52
CA ARG A 174 -6.79 -3.98 -23.80
C ARG A 174 -5.88 -5.14 -24.18
N ALA A 175 -4.57 -5.01 -24.00
CA ALA A 175 -3.63 -6.10 -24.21
C ALA A 175 -3.92 -7.28 -23.25
N ALA A 176 -4.14 -7.01 -21.96
CA ALA A 176 -4.43 -8.03 -20.96
C ALA A 176 -5.79 -8.73 -21.19
N MET A 177 -6.76 -8.08 -21.84
CA MET A 177 -8.05 -8.71 -22.21
C MET A 177 -7.91 -9.82 -23.27
N THR A 178 -6.78 -9.88 -23.96
CA THR A 178 -6.46 -10.92 -24.94
C THR A 178 -5.45 -11.95 -24.43
N ASP A 179 -5.04 -11.84 -23.17
CA ASP A 179 -4.08 -12.75 -22.53
C ASP A 179 -4.59 -14.21 -22.58
N PRO A 180 -3.74 -15.22 -22.82
CA PRO A 180 -4.14 -16.63 -22.83
C PRO A 180 -4.74 -17.09 -21.49
N THR A 181 -4.37 -16.47 -20.37
CA THR A 181 -4.81 -16.84 -19.02
C THR A 181 -6.20 -16.28 -18.72
N PRO A 182 -7.24 -17.09 -18.52
CA PRO A 182 -8.60 -16.60 -18.27
C PRO A 182 -8.71 -15.65 -17.09
N ARG A 183 -7.97 -15.92 -16.03
CA ARG A 183 -7.97 -15.10 -14.79
C ARG A 183 -7.43 -13.69 -15.02
N VAL A 184 -6.41 -13.54 -15.88
CA VAL A 184 -5.86 -12.25 -16.30
C VAL A 184 -6.91 -11.48 -17.11
N ARG A 185 -7.53 -12.12 -18.12
CA ARG A 185 -8.60 -11.50 -18.93
C ARG A 185 -9.77 -11.03 -18.08
N GLN A 186 -10.25 -11.87 -17.15
CA GLN A 186 -11.37 -11.54 -16.26
C GLN A 186 -11.06 -10.30 -15.41
N HIS A 187 -9.87 -10.26 -14.84
CA HIS A 187 -9.45 -9.14 -14.00
C HIS A 187 -9.28 -7.85 -14.81
N ALA A 188 -8.69 -7.92 -16.01
CA ALA A 188 -8.55 -6.77 -16.90
C ALA A 188 -9.92 -6.19 -17.33
N ILE A 189 -10.87 -7.05 -17.73
CA ILE A 189 -12.24 -6.66 -18.09
C ILE A 189 -12.96 -6.03 -16.89
N ALA A 190 -12.83 -6.62 -15.70
CA ALA A 190 -13.45 -6.07 -14.49
C ALA A 190 -12.88 -4.70 -14.13
N THR A 191 -11.55 -4.52 -14.26
CA THR A 191 -10.88 -3.24 -14.01
C THR A 191 -11.32 -2.16 -15.00
N GLU A 192 -11.42 -2.48 -16.30
CA GLU A 192 -11.91 -1.55 -17.32
C GLU A 192 -13.36 -1.11 -17.04
N ARG A 193 -14.23 -2.02 -16.64
CA ARG A 193 -15.62 -1.71 -16.28
C ARG A 193 -15.72 -0.79 -15.08
N LEU A 194 -14.94 -1.04 -14.06
CA LEU A 194 -14.88 -0.17 -12.88
C LEU A 194 -14.35 1.23 -13.22
N LEU A 195 -13.39 1.34 -14.14
CA LEU A 195 -12.93 2.64 -14.62
C LEU A 195 -14.06 3.42 -15.30
N ARG A 196 -14.90 2.74 -16.10
CA ARG A 196 -16.03 3.38 -16.79
C ARG A 196 -17.27 3.59 -15.91
N ASN A 197 -17.48 2.73 -14.94
CA ASN A 197 -18.61 2.79 -14.02
C ASN A 197 -18.15 2.42 -12.59
N PRO A 198 -17.63 3.38 -11.84
CA PRO A 198 -17.16 3.17 -10.46
C PRO A 198 -18.24 2.64 -9.51
N ASP A 199 -19.51 2.95 -9.78
CA ASP A 199 -20.65 2.56 -8.93
C ASP A 199 -21.06 1.08 -9.11
N ALA A 200 -20.58 0.41 -10.17
CA ALA A 200 -20.93 -0.98 -10.44
C ALA A 200 -20.48 -1.98 -9.37
N GLY A 201 -19.50 -1.62 -8.55
CA GLY A 201 -18.89 -2.50 -7.55
C GLY A 201 -18.05 -3.61 -8.16
N PHE A 202 -16.97 -3.99 -7.48
CA PHE A 202 -16.01 -4.98 -8.00
C PHE A 202 -16.63 -6.38 -8.16
N GLU A 203 -17.52 -6.79 -7.25
CA GLU A 203 -18.20 -8.09 -7.31
C GLU A 203 -18.98 -8.26 -8.59
N PHE A 204 -19.79 -7.26 -8.92
CA PHE A 204 -20.58 -7.29 -10.14
C PHE A 204 -19.69 -7.28 -11.38
N ALA A 205 -18.67 -6.44 -11.40
CA ALA A 205 -17.74 -6.33 -12.52
C ALA A 205 -16.97 -7.64 -12.80
N ILE A 206 -16.50 -8.33 -11.74
CA ILE A 206 -15.73 -9.57 -11.90
C ILE A 206 -16.64 -10.76 -12.30
N GLU A 207 -17.85 -10.86 -11.76
CA GLU A 207 -18.78 -11.93 -12.16
C GLU A 207 -19.23 -11.78 -13.62
N GLU A 208 -19.45 -10.56 -14.07
CA GLU A 208 -19.78 -10.30 -15.45
C GLU A 208 -18.59 -10.57 -16.39
N ALA A 209 -17.38 -10.21 -15.98
CA ALA A 209 -16.16 -10.52 -16.71
C ALA A 209 -15.94 -12.04 -16.85
N LYS A 210 -16.22 -12.83 -15.82
CA LYS A 210 -16.18 -14.30 -15.86
C LYS A 210 -17.14 -14.85 -16.92
N ARG A 211 -18.38 -14.32 -17.01
CA ARG A 211 -19.37 -14.72 -18.02
C ARG A 211 -18.88 -14.43 -19.45
N ILE A 212 -18.32 -13.24 -19.68
CA ILE A 212 -17.78 -12.84 -20.99
C ILE A 212 -16.66 -13.79 -21.42
N VAL A 213 -15.71 -14.07 -20.54
CA VAL A 213 -14.58 -14.96 -20.84
C VAL A 213 -15.06 -16.39 -21.11
N ALA A 214 -16.05 -16.89 -20.37
CA ALA A 214 -16.62 -18.21 -20.57
C ALA A 214 -17.33 -18.32 -21.94
N LEU A 215 -18.12 -17.31 -22.34
CA LEU A 215 -18.81 -17.28 -23.62
C LEU A 215 -17.85 -17.17 -24.81
N GLY A 216 -16.75 -16.42 -24.66
CA GLY A 216 -15.72 -16.27 -25.70
C GLY A 216 -14.89 -17.53 -25.94
N THR A 217 -14.82 -18.46 -24.98
CA THR A 217 -14.16 -19.77 -25.15
C THR A 217 -15.04 -20.77 -25.93
N THR A 218 -16.36 -20.72 -25.78
CA THR A 218 -17.29 -21.59 -26.51
C THR A 218 -17.39 -21.26 -28.01
N SER A 219 -17.08 -20.04 -28.42
CA SER A 219 -17.09 -19.64 -29.85
C SER A 219 -15.84 -20.05 -30.64
N LYS A 220 -14.81 -20.59 -30.01
CA LYS A 220 -13.55 -21.02 -30.65
C LYS A 220 -13.45 -22.53 -30.85
N GLU A 221 -14.40 -23.31 -30.34
CA GLU A 221 -14.46 -24.78 -30.46
C GLU A 221 -15.54 -25.26 -31.46
N GLY A 222 -16.08 -24.38 -32.29
CA GLY A 222 -17.09 -24.68 -33.31
C GLY A 222 -16.58 -24.60 -34.75
#